data_ebda93c3cd17660c5832a890ee6127f6
#
_entry.id   ebda93c3cd17660c5832a890ee6127f6
#
_cell.length_a   1.000
_cell.length_b   1.000
_cell.length_c   1.000
_cell.angle_alpha   90.00
_cell.angle_beta   90.00
_cell.angle_gamma   90.00
#
_symmetry.space_group_name_H-M   'P 1'
#
loop_
_entity.id
_entity.type
_entity.pdbx_description
1 polymer ?
#
loop_
_entity_poly.entity_id
_entity_poly.type
_entity_poly.pdbx_seq_one_letter_code
_entity_poly.pdbx_strand_id
1 'polypeptide(L)'
;GDRLLQANIADISTVPVAGAGLPVLYWNINGIPQPPVTGVHVSGSLYEFLFGAAAVLGDVVSYYVVAQDNTGNVIAQPTIGASGYSVNPPAAAIAPTTLNSYTIQPALLAGTYNIGVSGAYDYPTITAAVNAYNNSCPGGAIVFRLMDNIYPAETYPIVISNPGASSVNTLTIVPNTGVAVTVSGNNNNALFVLSGADYITFDGLNTGGSSLSVTNTNALSTASVFWIA
;
A
#
# COMPACT_ATOMS: atom_id res chain seq x y z
N GLY A 1 16.24 0.16 1.65
CA GLY A 1 17.05 -0.83 0.91
C GLY A 1 16.55 -1.01 -0.52
N ASP A 2 17.30 -1.73 -1.34
CA ASP A 2 16.93 -2.01 -2.73
C ASP A 2 15.55 -2.65 -2.86
N ARG A 3 14.86 -2.29 -3.94
CA ARG A 3 13.59 -2.87 -4.38
C ARG A 3 13.83 -3.64 -5.66
N LEU A 4 13.28 -4.84 -5.75
CA LEU A 4 13.29 -5.65 -6.95
C LEU A 4 12.00 -5.40 -7.74
N LEU A 5 12.14 -4.85 -8.95
CA LEU A 5 11.07 -4.79 -9.92
C LEU A 5 11.25 -5.93 -10.92
N GLN A 6 10.23 -6.75 -11.08
CA GLN A 6 10.11 -7.72 -12.16
C GLN A 6 9.17 -7.19 -13.24
N ALA A 7 9.61 -7.25 -14.49
CA ALA A 7 8.84 -6.80 -15.63
C ALA A 7 8.86 -7.84 -16.76
N ASN A 8 7.68 -8.16 -17.29
CA ASN A 8 7.57 -8.91 -18.54
C ASN A 8 7.64 -7.93 -19.72
N ILE A 9 8.72 -8.02 -20.51
CA ILE A 9 8.98 -7.15 -21.65
C ILE A 9 9.10 -8.03 -22.89
N ALA A 10 8.11 -7.95 -23.77
CA ALA A 10 8.03 -8.79 -24.96
C ALA A 10 7.73 -7.95 -26.19
N ASP A 11 8.31 -8.34 -27.30
CA ASP A 11 8.04 -7.82 -28.64
C ASP A 11 8.13 -8.94 -29.69
N ILE A 12 7.44 -8.80 -30.82
CA ILE A 12 7.47 -9.77 -31.90
C ILE A 12 8.87 -9.89 -32.53
N SER A 13 9.62 -8.77 -32.53
CA SER A 13 11.01 -8.68 -33.00
C SER A 13 12.04 -9.05 -31.92
N THR A 14 11.57 -9.59 -30.81
CA THR A 14 12.31 -9.93 -29.59
C THR A 14 13.02 -8.74 -28.93
N VAL A 15 13.20 -8.80 -27.62
CA VAL A 15 13.90 -7.80 -26.81
C VAL A 15 15.30 -8.34 -26.50
N PRO A 16 16.37 -7.50 -26.58
CA PRO A 16 17.74 -7.92 -26.28
C PRO A 16 17.86 -8.55 -24.88
N VAL A 17 18.46 -9.73 -24.80
CA VAL A 17 18.70 -10.48 -23.55
C VAL A 17 20.11 -10.26 -22.99
N ALA A 18 20.96 -9.52 -23.70
CA ALA A 18 22.32 -9.18 -23.31
C ALA A 18 22.81 -7.92 -24.04
N GLY A 19 23.88 -7.32 -23.53
CA GLY A 19 24.57 -6.19 -24.17
C GLY A 19 23.90 -4.84 -23.95
N ALA A 20 24.28 -3.84 -24.77
CA ALA A 20 23.86 -2.45 -24.61
C ALA A 20 22.36 -2.21 -24.87
N GLY A 21 21.68 -3.13 -25.55
CA GLY A 21 20.25 -3.04 -25.85
C GLY A 21 19.33 -3.54 -24.75
N LEU A 22 19.83 -4.00 -23.60
CA LEU A 22 19.01 -4.42 -22.47
C LEU A 22 18.08 -3.29 -22.03
N PRO A 23 16.86 -3.60 -21.58
CA PRO A 23 15.95 -2.61 -21.01
C PRO A 23 16.59 -1.81 -19.87
N VAL A 24 16.26 -0.53 -19.76
CA VAL A 24 16.81 0.38 -18.74
C VAL A 24 15.68 1.00 -17.92
N LEU A 25 15.83 0.95 -16.62
CA LEU A 25 14.96 1.62 -15.65
C LEU A 25 15.57 3.00 -15.30
N TYR A 26 14.78 4.04 -15.48
CA TYR A 26 15.06 5.41 -15.08
C TYR A 26 14.22 5.76 -13.87
N TRP A 27 14.83 6.37 -12.86
CA TRP A 27 14.14 6.62 -11.60
C TRP A 27 14.64 7.88 -10.89
N ASN A 28 13.85 8.35 -9.95
CA ASN A 28 14.17 9.48 -9.11
C ASN A 28 13.67 9.27 -7.67
N ILE A 29 14.22 10.05 -6.74
CA ILE A 29 13.74 10.16 -5.35
C ILE A 29 13.28 11.60 -5.17
N ASN A 30 12.02 11.84 -4.85
CA ASN A 30 11.43 13.17 -4.67
C ASN A 30 11.70 14.10 -5.87
N GLY A 31 11.67 13.56 -7.09
CA GLY A 31 11.98 14.30 -8.32
C GLY A 31 13.47 14.46 -8.64
N ILE A 32 14.39 14.05 -7.76
CA ILE A 32 15.84 14.12 -7.99
C ILE A 32 16.28 12.86 -8.74
N PRO A 33 16.77 12.96 -10.00
CA PRO A 33 17.19 11.81 -10.78
C PRO A 33 18.31 11.02 -10.10
N GLN A 34 18.25 9.71 -10.25
CA GLN A 34 19.23 8.75 -9.77
C GLN A 34 19.90 8.04 -10.98
N PRO A 35 21.07 7.41 -10.79
CA PRO A 35 21.69 6.63 -11.85
C PRO A 35 20.73 5.58 -12.42
N PRO A 36 20.58 5.47 -13.75
CA PRO A 36 19.70 4.47 -14.36
C PRO A 36 20.20 3.05 -14.09
N VAL A 37 19.28 2.09 -14.11
CA VAL A 37 19.57 0.68 -13.85
C VAL A 37 19.30 -0.13 -15.10
N THR A 38 20.33 -0.83 -15.58
CA THR A 38 20.19 -1.80 -16.68
C THR A 38 19.50 -3.06 -16.15
N GLY A 39 18.49 -3.54 -16.85
CA GLY A 39 17.76 -4.75 -16.52
C GLY A 39 18.63 -6.01 -16.65
N VAL A 40 18.36 -6.99 -15.80
CA VAL A 40 18.92 -8.34 -15.91
C VAL A 40 17.88 -9.26 -16.53
N HIS A 41 18.18 -9.87 -17.67
CA HIS A 41 17.31 -10.90 -18.23
C HIS A 41 17.34 -12.17 -17.40
N VAL A 42 16.18 -12.66 -16.99
CA VAL A 42 16.04 -13.88 -16.15
C VAL A 42 15.67 -15.08 -17.02
N SER A 43 14.52 -15.00 -17.71
CA SER A 43 14.06 -16.05 -18.62
C SER A 43 12.89 -15.56 -19.48
N GLY A 44 12.75 -16.05 -20.69
CA GLY A 44 11.66 -15.68 -21.60
C GLY A 44 11.57 -14.16 -21.78
N SER A 45 10.48 -13.55 -21.34
CA SER A 45 10.27 -12.09 -21.36
C SER A 45 10.54 -11.39 -20.03
N LEU A 46 11.02 -12.14 -19.00
CA LEU A 46 11.19 -11.62 -17.65
C LEU A 46 12.54 -10.90 -17.49
N TYR A 47 12.48 -9.65 -17.04
CA TYR A 47 13.63 -8.82 -16.67
C TYR A 47 13.49 -8.34 -15.24
N GLU A 48 14.62 -8.17 -14.54
CA GLU A 48 14.72 -7.70 -13.17
C GLU A 48 15.53 -6.40 -13.09
N PHE A 49 15.07 -5.48 -12.23
CA PHE A 49 15.75 -4.21 -11.95
C PHE A 49 15.83 -4.04 -10.43
N LEU A 50 17.04 -3.81 -9.93
CA LEU A 50 17.30 -3.59 -8.51
C LEU A 50 17.63 -2.11 -8.29
N PHE A 51 16.79 -1.35 -7.60
CA PHE A 51 16.91 0.09 -7.40
C PHE A 51 16.29 0.55 -6.08
N GLY A 52 16.50 1.82 -5.70
CA GLY A 52 15.85 2.41 -4.52
C GLY A 52 16.69 2.36 -3.23
N ALA A 53 17.95 1.91 -3.28
CA ALA A 53 18.81 1.74 -2.08
C ALA A 53 18.91 2.99 -1.20
N ALA A 54 18.97 4.18 -1.82
CA ALA A 54 19.17 5.45 -1.14
C ALA A 54 17.87 6.05 -0.57
N ALA A 55 16.70 5.49 -0.92
CA ALA A 55 15.43 6.03 -0.46
C ALA A 55 15.20 5.74 1.04
N VAL A 56 14.76 6.75 1.77
CA VAL A 56 14.48 6.71 3.22
C VAL A 56 12.98 6.88 3.46
N LEU A 57 12.57 6.70 4.72
CA LEU A 57 11.18 6.83 5.13
C LEU A 57 10.58 8.19 4.73
N GLY A 58 9.42 8.17 4.08
CA GLY A 58 8.70 9.34 3.57
C GLY A 58 9.06 9.72 2.14
N ASP A 59 10.12 9.17 1.56
CA ASP A 59 10.48 9.46 0.17
C ASP A 59 9.48 8.88 -0.82
N VAL A 60 9.26 9.61 -1.90
CA VAL A 60 8.54 9.15 -3.08
C VAL A 60 9.55 8.73 -4.14
N VAL A 61 9.54 7.47 -4.50
CA VAL A 61 10.35 6.92 -5.60
C VAL A 61 9.47 6.84 -6.83
N SER A 62 9.90 7.48 -7.92
CA SER A 62 9.19 7.43 -9.20
C SER A 62 10.08 6.84 -10.28
N TYR A 63 9.51 6.06 -11.20
CA TYR A 63 10.29 5.35 -12.21
C TYR A 63 9.50 5.08 -13.50
N TYR A 64 10.25 4.80 -14.56
CA TYR A 64 9.78 4.26 -15.83
C TYR A 64 10.85 3.36 -16.46
N VAL A 65 10.43 2.45 -17.33
CA VAL A 65 11.34 1.56 -18.05
C VAL A 65 11.32 1.93 -19.52
N VAL A 66 12.50 1.95 -20.14
CA VAL A 66 12.67 2.08 -21.59
C VAL A 66 13.21 0.76 -22.13
N ALA A 67 12.62 0.23 -23.15
CA ALA A 67 13.05 -0.99 -23.80
C ALA A 67 13.16 -0.77 -25.32
N GLN A 68 14.03 -1.53 -25.95
CA GLN A 68 14.13 -1.63 -27.41
C GLN A 68 13.96 -3.07 -27.89
N ASP A 69 13.53 -3.24 -29.13
CA ASP A 69 13.59 -4.53 -29.81
C ASP A 69 14.95 -4.70 -30.56
N ASN A 70 15.15 -5.88 -31.15
CA ASN A 70 16.34 -6.18 -31.94
C ASN A 70 16.40 -5.45 -33.29
N THR A 71 15.29 -4.77 -33.69
CA THR A 71 15.23 -3.95 -34.91
C THR A 71 15.43 -2.46 -34.65
N GLY A 72 15.53 -2.07 -33.39
CA GLY A 72 15.82 -0.69 -32.98
C GLY A 72 14.56 0.15 -32.70
N ASN A 73 13.38 -0.44 -32.59
CA ASN A 73 12.22 0.29 -32.10
C ASN A 73 12.33 0.42 -30.58
N VAL A 74 12.03 1.63 -30.06
CA VAL A 74 12.18 1.95 -28.64
C VAL A 74 10.85 2.46 -28.09
N ILE A 75 10.50 2.04 -26.86
CA ILE A 75 9.31 2.49 -26.16
C ILE A 75 9.58 2.65 -24.67
N ALA A 76 8.91 3.62 -24.06
CA ALA A 76 8.88 3.78 -22.59
C ALA A 76 7.58 3.22 -22.00
N GLN A 77 7.63 2.74 -20.78
CA GLN A 77 6.46 2.37 -19.99
C GLN A 77 6.52 3.01 -18.59
N PRO A 78 5.58 3.90 -18.24
CA PRO A 78 4.47 4.44 -19.06
C PRO A 78 4.92 5.15 -20.35
N THR A 79 4.02 5.25 -21.35
CA THR A 79 4.37 5.79 -22.68
C THR A 79 4.03 7.26 -22.85
N ILE A 80 3.01 7.78 -22.15
CA ILE A 80 2.41 9.10 -22.42
C ILE A 80 3.41 10.21 -22.20
N GLY A 81 3.67 11.00 -23.24
CA GLY A 81 4.58 12.15 -23.22
C GLY A 81 6.05 11.80 -23.47
N ALA A 82 6.43 10.53 -23.41
CA ALA A 82 7.81 10.12 -23.69
C ALA A 82 8.16 10.30 -25.17
N SER A 83 9.35 10.83 -25.46
CA SER A 83 9.83 11.04 -26.82
C SER A 83 11.36 11.22 -26.90
N GLY A 84 11.88 11.36 -28.13
CA GLY A 84 13.31 11.50 -28.35
C GLY A 84 14.09 10.24 -28.00
N TYR A 85 13.59 9.10 -28.48
CA TYR A 85 14.16 7.80 -28.17
C TYR A 85 15.52 7.57 -28.83
N SER A 86 16.40 6.87 -28.09
CA SER A 86 17.69 6.37 -28.58
C SER A 86 17.85 4.89 -28.23
N VAL A 87 18.78 4.24 -28.94
CA VAL A 87 19.12 2.82 -28.79
C VAL A 87 20.51 2.65 -28.16
N ASN A 88 20.76 1.50 -27.54
CA ASN A 88 22.07 1.01 -27.09
C ASN A 88 22.87 1.96 -26.18
N PRO A 89 22.39 2.36 -25.00
CA PRO A 89 21.21 1.84 -24.29
C PRO A 89 19.88 2.51 -24.72
N PRO A 90 18.74 1.82 -24.54
CA PRO A 90 17.44 2.43 -24.81
C PRO A 90 17.17 3.55 -23.82
N ALA A 91 16.84 4.74 -24.34
CA ALA A 91 16.55 5.92 -23.54
C ALA A 91 15.44 6.77 -24.18
N ALA A 92 14.83 7.66 -23.38
CA ALA A 92 13.93 8.70 -23.84
C ALA A 92 14.49 10.06 -23.38
N ALA A 93 14.71 10.98 -24.33
CA ALA A 93 15.19 12.32 -24.02
C ALA A 93 14.16 13.14 -23.22
N ILE A 94 12.87 12.87 -23.47
CA ILE A 94 11.75 13.40 -22.70
C ILE A 94 11.09 12.22 -21.99
N ALA A 95 11.08 12.27 -20.67
CA ALA A 95 10.47 11.25 -19.83
C ALA A 95 8.92 11.24 -19.99
N PRO A 96 8.25 10.13 -19.66
CA PRO A 96 6.79 10.12 -19.54
C PRO A 96 6.26 11.20 -18.60
N THR A 97 5.09 11.77 -18.91
CA THR A 97 4.44 12.79 -18.07
C THR A 97 3.89 12.22 -16.78
N THR A 98 3.54 10.94 -16.77
CA THR A 98 3.10 10.21 -15.58
C THR A 98 4.03 9.03 -15.35
N LEU A 99 4.67 8.99 -14.18
CA LEU A 99 5.59 7.92 -13.79
C LEU A 99 4.88 6.91 -12.88
N ASN A 100 5.36 5.67 -12.87
CA ASN A 100 5.06 4.77 -11.77
C ASN A 100 5.70 5.31 -10.50
N SER A 101 5.04 5.19 -9.36
CA SER A 101 5.58 5.68 -8.10
C SER A 101 5.15 4.85 -6.90
N TYR A 102 5.97 4.89 -5.85
CA TYR A 102 5.64 4.38 -4.53
C TYR A 102 6.29 5.25 -3.46
N THR A 103 5.71 5.25 -2.25
CA THR A 103 6.25 5.97 -1.10
C THR A 103 6.87 4.97 -0.13
N ILE A 104 8.01 5.32 0.46
CA ILE A 104 8.63 4.52 1.52
C ILE A 104 7.84 4.76 2.81
N GLN A 105 7.09 3.76 3.24
CA GLN A 105 6.27 3.80 4.45
C GLN A 105 6.94 3.09 5.62
N PRO A 106 6.60 3.46 6.88
CA PRO A 106 7.08 2.73 8.06
C PRO A 106 6.54 1.31 8.07
N ALA A 107 7.32 0.39 8.58
CA ALA A 107 6.82 -0.95 8.85
C ALA A 107 5.93 -0.93 10.10
N LEU A 108 4.74 -1.54 10.01
CA LEU A 108 3.94 -1.90 11.17
C LEU A 108 4.17 -3.39 11.44
N LEU A 109 4.84 -3.68 12.54
CA LEU A 109 5.23 -5.05 12.86
C LEU A 109 4.01 -5.92 13.17
N ALA A 110 4.10 -7.21 12.90
CA ALA A 110 3.10 -8.18 13.34
C ALA A 110 2.95 -8.15 14.87
N GLY A 111 1.72 -8.25 15.35
CA GLY A 111 1.47 -8.27 16.79
C GLY A 111 0.14 -7.63 17.18
N THR A 112 -0.01 -7.48 18.49
CA THR A 112 -1.21 -6.89 19.11
C THR A 112 -0.90 -5.47 19.56
N TYR A 113 -1.76 -4.54 19.15
CA TYR A 113 -1.75 -3.14 19.54
C TYR A 113 -2.99 -2.84 20.37
N ASN A 114 -2.78 -2.33 21.58
CA ASN A 114 -3.84 -1.98 22.51
C ASN A 114 -4.40 -0.59 22.14
N ILE A 115 -5.71 -0.51 21.99
CA ILE A 115 -6.41 0.71 21.61
C ILE A 115 -7.26 1.17 22.80
N GLY A 116 -7.09 2.42 23.23
CA GLY A 116 -7.86 2.99 24.33
C GLY A 116 -7.12 4.10 25.04
N VAL A 117 -7.71 4.63 26.10
CA VAL A 117 -7.14 5.67 26.96
C VAL A 117 -6.95 5.20 28.39
N SER A 118 -7.48 4.03 28.75
CA SER A 118 -7.37 3.43 30.07
C SER A 118 -6.23 2.41 30.11
N GLY A 119 -5.20 2.68 30.91
CA GLY A 119 -4.04 1.79 31.06
C GLY A 119 -2.95 2.00 30.00
N ALA A 120 -2.18 0.95 29.73
CA ALA A 120 -1.15 0.98 28.70
C ALA A 120 -1.79 0.73 27.33
N TYR A 121 -1.66 1.69 26.43
CA TYR A 121 -2.16 1.60 25.07
C TYR A 121 -1.11 2.06 24.05
N ASP A 122 -1.25 1.56 22.82
CA ASP A 122 -0.42 1.95 21.68
C ASP A 122 -1.05 3.11 20.91
N TYR A 123 -2.39 3.14 20.82
CA TYR A 123 -3.17 4.19 20.17
C TYR A 123 -4.35 4.62 21.03
N PRO A 124 -4.64 5.93 21.12
CA PRO A 124 -5.73 6.43 21.97
C PRO A 124 -7.14 6.18 21.37
N THR A 125 -7.25 5.97 20.05
CA THR A 125 -8.50 5.78 19.32
C THR A 125 -8.35 4.75 18.21
N ILE A 126 -9.46 4.15 17.79
CA ILE A 126 -9.51 3.26 16.61
C ILE A 126 -9.10 4.04 15.35
N THR A 127 -9.57 5.30 15.23
CA THR A 127 -9.17 6.21 14.14
C THR A 127 -7.66 6.37 14.07
N ALA A 128 -6.98 6.60 15.19
CA ALA A 128 -5.52 6.77 15.22
C ALA A 128 -4.79 5.48 14.81
N ALA A 129 -5.25 4.34 15.31
CA ALA A 129 -4.70 3.02 14.96
C ALA A 129 -4.86 2.71 13.48
N VAL A 130 -6.06 2.94 12.92
CA VAL A 130 -6.35 2.70 11.50
C VAL A 130 -5.54 3.66 10.62
N ASN A 131 -5.38 4.93 11.01
CA ASN A 131 -4.52 5.86 10.27
C ASN A 131 -3.06 5.39 10.26
N ALA A 132 -2.53 4.91 11.38
CA ALA A 132 -1.19 4.33 11.44
C ALA A 132 -1.07 3.08 10.55
N TYR A 133 -2.07 2.19 10.57
CA TYR A 133 -2.14 1.01 9.70
C TYR A 133 -2.15 1.38 8.22
N ASN A 134 -3.03 2.30 7.81
CA ASN A 134 -3.16 2.72 6.41
C ASN A 134 -1.86 3.36 5.85
N ASN A 135 -1.08 4.02 6.71
CA ASN A 135 0.17 4.69 6.34
C ASN A 135 1.41 3.85 6.62
N SER A 136 1.26 2.53 6.71
CA SER A 136 2.36 1.61 6.99
C SER A 136 2.39 0.42 6.04
N CYS A 137 3.53 -0.29 6.02
CA CYS A 137 3.66 -1.59 5.38
C CYS A 137 3.47 -2.67 6.46
N PRO A 138 2.36 -3.44 6.47
CA PRO A 138 2.15 -4.50 7.45
C PRO A 138 3.20 -5.60 7.30
N GLY A 139 3.84 -5.98 8.40
CA GLY A 139 4.86 -7.03 8.44
C GLY A 139 4.34 -8.39 8.89
N GLY A 140 3.03 -8.61 8.86
CA GLY A 140 2.35 -9.84 9.27
C GLY A 140 0.96 -9.56 9.86
N ALA A 141 0.40 -10.51 10.60
CA ALA A 141 -0.90 -10.36 11.23
C ALA A 141 -0.88 -9.28 12.32
N ILE A 142 -1.83 -8.35 12.23
CA ILE A 142 -2.01 -7.23 13.15
C ILE A 142 -3.35 -7.41 13.88
N VAL A 143 -3.32 -7.22 15.20
CA VAL A 143 -4.51 -7.25 16.05
C VAL A 143 -4.67 -5.90 16.77
N PHE A 144 -5.76 -5.22 16.50
CA PHE A 144 -6.19 -4.05 17.29
C PHE A 144 -7.10 -4.53 18.41
N ARG A 145 -6.57 -4.50 19.63
CA ARG A 145 -7.28 -4.92 20.82
C ARG A 145 -7.93 -3.73 21.51
N LEU A 146 -9.25 -3.71 21.56
CA LEU A 146 -10.02 -2.63 22.15
C LEU A 146 -10.09 -2.79 23.68
N MET A 147 -9.44 -1.86 24.40
CA MET A 147 -9.23 -1.94 25.84
C MET A 147 -10.34 -1.28 26.67
N ASP A 148 -11.07 -0.33 26.09
CA ASP A 148 -12.10 0.45 26.76
C ASP A 148 -13.51 0.00 26.35
N ASN A 149 -14.49 0.23 27.24
CA ASN A 149 -15.89 -0.11 26.98
C ASN A 149 -16.53 0.82 25.93
N ILE A 150 -16.05 2.06 25.78
CA ILE A 150 -16.60 3.06 24.86
C ILE A 150 -15.49 3.83 24.14
N TYR A 151 -15.77 4.28 22.93
CA TYR A 151 -14.85 5.02 22.08
C TYR A 151 -15.49 6.33 21.58
N PRO A 152 -15.62 7.37 22.48
CA PRO A 152 -16.34 8.60 22.15
C PRO A 152 -15.54 9.58 21.29
N ALA A 153 -14.22 9.42 21.15
CA ALA A 153 -13.32 10.35 20.47
C ALA A 153 -13.02 9.94 19.02
N GLU A 154 -13.81 9.04 18.44
CA GLU A 154 -13.61 8.58 17.08
C GLU A 154 -14.04 9.63 16.06
N THR A 155 -13.31 9.69 14.93
CA THR A 155 -13.67 10.51 13.76
C THR A 155 -14.22 9.62 12.66
N TYR A 156 -15.45 9.87 12.23
CA TYR A 156 -16.14 9.06 11.24
C TYR A 156 -16.22 9.73 9.86
N PRO A 157 -16.15 8.96 8.74
CA PRO A 157 -15.95 7.50 8.73
C PRO A 157 -14.51 7.10 9.07
N ILE A 158 -14.34 5.96 9.72
CA ILE A 158 -13.04 5.30 9.86
C ILE A 158 -12.82 4.49 8.58
N VAL A 159 -11.86 4.92 7.75
CA VAL A 159 -11.59 4.31 6.45
C VAL A 159 -10.39 3.37 6.57
N ILE A 160 -10.58 2.09 6.25
CA ILE A 160 -9.53 1.09 6.18
C ILE A 160 -9.20 0.85 4.70
N SER A 161 -7.94 1.13 4.29
CA SER A 161 -7.55 1.16 2.88
C SER A 161 -6.09 0.72 2.63
N ASN A 162 -5.49 -0.04 3.55
CA ASN A 162 -4.08 -0.43 3.40
C ASN A 162 -3.90 -1.40 2.23
N PRO A 163 -3.13 -1.03 1.18
CA PRO A 163 -2.90 -1.89 0.02
C PRO A 163 -1.94 -3.06 0.29
N GLY A 164 -1.26 -3.07 1.45
CA GLY A 164 -0.36 -4.15 1.86
C GLY A 164 -1.06 -5.32 2.57
N ALA A 165 -2.39 -5.24 2.74
CA ALA A 165 -3.17 -6.34 3.30
C ALA A 165 -3.10 -7.60 2.40
N SER A 166 -3.00 -8.77 3.01
CA SER A 166 -2.89 -10.06 2.31
C SER A 166 -3.26 -11.20 3.24
N SER A 167 -3.26 -12.44 2.75
CA SER A 167 -3.52 -13.63 3.57
C SER A 167 -2.55 -13.83 4.74
N VAL A 168 -1.38 -13.17 4.72
CA VAL A 168 -0.38 -13.19 5.81
C VAL A 168 -0.34 -11.86 6.57
N ASN A 169 -0.76 -10.76 5.95
CA ASN A 169 -0.81 -9.42 6.53
C ASN A 169 -2.26 -9.05 6.83
N THR A 170 -2.87 -9.74 7.77
CA THR A 170 -4.29 -9.55 8.16
C THR A 170 -4.43 -8.45 9.19
N LEU A 171 -5.61 -7.82 9.27
CA LEU A 171 -6.01 -6.96 10.37
C LEU A 171 -7.23 -7.55 11.09
N THR A 172 -7.13 -7.72 12.40
CA THR A 172 -8.25 -8.12 13.26
C THR A 172 -8.53 -7.03 14.29
N ILE A 173 -9.78 -6.60 14.42
CA ILE A 173 -10.25 -5.66 15.44
C ILE A 173 -11.10 -6.46 16.42
N VAL A 174 -10.70 -6.48 17.70
CA VAL A 174 -11.25 -7.41 18.69
C VAL A 174 -11.33 -6.73 20.08
N PRO A 175 -12.36 -6.97 20.91
CA PRO A 175 -12.38 -6.49 22.28
C PRO A 175 -11.29 -7.19 23.14
N ASN A 176 -10.84 -6.53 24.17
CA ASN A 176 -10.04 -7.21 25.19
C ASN A 176 -10.90 -8.22 25.97
N THR A 177 -10.26 -9.25 26.49
CA THR A 177 -10.95 -10.28 27.29
C THR A 177 -11.70 -9.66 28.46
N GLY A 178 -12.98 -9.96 28.58
CA GLY A 178 -13.87 -9.45 29.62
C GLY A 178 -14.39 -8.03 29.40
N VAL A 179 -14.10 -7.43 28.23
CA VAL A 179 -14.55 -6.07 27.90
C VAL A 179 -15.72 -6.10 26.93
N ALA A 180 -16.85 -5.54 27.32
CA ALA A 180 -17.98 -5.28 26.43
C ALA A 180 -17.80 -3.90 25.78
N VAL A 181 -17.38 -3.91 24.51
CA VAL A 181 -17.04 -2.70 23.74
C VAL A 181 -18.24 -2.19 22.98
N THR A 182 -18.49 -0.89 23.07
CA THR A 182 -19.48 -0.17 22.26
C THR A 182 -18.79 0.94 21.47
N VAL A 183 -18.84 0.85 20.14
CA VAL A 183 -18.43 1.92 19.22
C VAL A 183 -19.72 2.54 18.67
N SER A 184 -19.99 3.79 19.08
CA SER A 184 -21.21 4.50 18.67
C SER A 184 -20.84 5.81 18.00
N GLY A 185 -21.43 6.07 16.85
CA GLY A 185 -21.19 7.30 16.08
C GLY A 185 -22.45 7.81 15.40
N ASN A 186 -22.38 9.04 14.90
CA ASN A 186 -23.43 9.67 14.10
C ASN A 186 -22.81 10.11 12.77
N ASN A 187 -23.01 9.32 11.73
CA ASN A 187 -22.51 9.63 10.39
C ASN A 187 -23.59 9.37 9.33
N ASN A 188 -23.73 10.29 8.38
CA ASN A 188 -24.73 10.22 7.31
C ASN A 188 -24.54 9.01 6.37
N ASN A 189 -23.32 8.45 6.33
CA ASN A 189 -22.97 7.28 5.55
C ASN A 189 -22.61 6.11 6.50
N ALA A 190 -21.40 5.57 6.39
CA ALA A 190 -20.92 4.49 7.23
C ALA A 190 -20.06 4.97 8.39
N LEU A 191 -20.01 4.21 9.48
CA LEU A 191 -18.99 4.40 10.52
C LEU A 191 -17.64 3.82 10.09
N PHE A 192 -17.64 2.64 9.47
CA PHE A 192 -16.44 2.02 8.89
C PHE A 192 -16.59 1.89 7.39
N VAL A 193 -15.55 2.27 6.66
CA VAL A 193 -15.46 2.09 5.21
C VAL A 193 -14.27 1.19 4.91
N LEU A 194 -14.52 0.06 4.24
CA LEU A 194 -13.50 -0.84 3.72
C LEU A 194 -13.27 -0.47 2.25
N SER A 195 -12.27 0.36 1.98
CA SER A 195 -12.00 0.90 0.65
C SER A 195 -10.85 0.13 -0.01
N GLY A 196 -11.19 -0.87 -0.81
CA GLY A 196 -10.20 -1.77 -1.41
C GLY A 196 -9.39 -2.55 -0.36
N ALA A 197 -9.91 -2.69 0.86
CA ALA A 197 -9.24 -3.37 1.96
C ALA A 197 -9.72 -4.82 2.06
N ASP A 198 -8.78 -5.75 1.91
CA ASP A 198 -8.99 -7.19 2.07
C ASP A 198 -8.45 -7.69 3.42
N TYR A 199 -8.81 -8.92 3.79
CA TYR A 199 -8.30 -9.63 4.97
C TYR A 199 -8.52 -8.88 6.29
N ILE A 200 -9.65 -8.19 6.43
CA ILE A 200 -10.07 -7.47 7.63
C ILE A 200 -11.10 -8.29 8.40
N THR A 201 -10.92 -8.45 9.70
CA THR A 201 -11.83 -9.15 10.59
C THR A 201 -12.28 -8.24 11.74
N PHE A 202 -13.58 -8.14 11.96
CA PHE A 202 -14.17 -7.62 13.18
C PHE A 202 -14.69 -8.80 14.00
N ASP A 203 -14.03 -9.09 15.12
CA ASP A 203 -14.37 -10.23 15.98
C ASP A 203 -14.88 -9.72 17.33
N GLY A 204 -16.13 -10.04 17.62
CA GLY A 204 -16.76 -9.67 18.91
C GLY A 204 -16.39 -10.60 20.05
N LEU A 205 -15.67 -11.70 19.81
CA LEU A 205 -15.41 -12.82 20.74
C LEU A 205 -16.69 -13.47 21.29
N ASN A 206 -17.63 -12.67 21.78
CA ASN A 206 -18.94 -13.08 22.34
C ASN A 206 -18.84 -14.19 23.39
N THR A 207 -17.80 -14.14 24.22
CA THR A 207 -17.53 -15.11 25.30
C THR A 207 -16.86 -14.42 26.49
N GLY A 208 -17.08 -14.95 27.70
CA GLY A 208 -16.41 -14.47 28.90
C GLY A 208 -16.64 -12.98 29.23
N GLY A 209 -17.78 -12.40 28.82
CA GLY A 209 -18.08 -10.98 28.98
C GLY A 209 -17.51 -10.06 27.91
N SER A 210 -16.78 -10.60 26.93
CA SER A 210 -16.29 -9.84 25.79
C SER A 210 -17.37 -9.70 24.72
N SER A 211 -17.53 -8.51 24.15
CA SER A 211 -18.41 -8.25 23.00
C SER A 211 -17.98 -6.99 22.26
N LEU A 212 -18.33 -6.90 20.98
CA LEU A 212 -18.16 -5.68 20.17
C LEU A 212 -19.52 -5.31 19.57
N SER A 213 -20.06 -4.17 19.99
CA SER A 213 -21.24 -3.56 19.41
C SER A 213 -20.87 -2.31 18.64
N VAL A 214 -21.33 -2.18 17.41
CA VAL A 214 -21.09 -0.99 16.57
C VAL A 214 -22.45 -0.43 16.14
N THR A 215 -22.70 0.85 16.43
CA THR A 215 -24.01 1.48 16.19
C THR A 215 -23.84 2.84 15.53
N ASN A 216 -24.45 3.00 14.35
CA ASN A 216 -24.64 4.32 13.75
C ASN A 216 -25.99 4.88 14.21
N THR A 217 -25.95 5.99 14.95
CA THR A 217 -27.16 6.62 15.54
C THR A 217 -27.82 7.61 14.57
N ASN A 218 -27.30 7.79 13.37
CA ASN A 218 -27.87 8.67 12.36
C ASN A 218 -29.17 8.05 11.81
N ALA A 219 -30.22 8.86 11.68
CA ALA A 219 -31.54 8.42 11.23
C ALA A 219 -31.74 8.44 9.70
N LEU A 220 -30.74 8.83 8.92
CA LEU A 220 -30.84 8.83 7.46
C LEU A 220 -30.87 7.41 6.90
N SER A 221 -31.61 7.21 5.82
CA SER A 221 -31.71 5.91 5.14
C SER A 221 -30.38 5.42 4.53
N THR A 222 -29.43 6.33 4.35
CA THR A 222 -28.05 6.03 3.86
C THR A 222 -27.09 5.65 4.98
N ALA A 223 -27.49 5.89 6.25
CA ALA A 223 -26.64 5.60 7.39
C ALA A 223 -26.46 4.08 7.57
N SER A 224 -25.21 3.66 7.63
CA SER A 224 -24.83 2.24 7.81
C SER A 224 -23.71 2.11 8.85
N VAL A 225 -23.48 0.90 9.30
CA VAL A 225 -22.34 0.61 10.17
C VAL A 225 -21.09 0.37 9.31
N PHE A 226 -21.22 -0.47 8.28
CA PHE A 226 -20.13 -0.80 7.36
C PHE A 226 -20.52 -0.47 5.92
N TRP A 227 -19.54 0.02 5.17
CA TRP A 227 -19.60 0.14 3.72
C TRP A 227 -18.34 -0.49 3.12
N ILE A 228 -18.54 -1.43 2.19
CA ILE A 228 -17.47 -2.11 1.44
C ILE A 228 -17.47 -1.50 0.03
N ALA A 229 -16.34 -0.87 -0.38
CA ALA A 229 -16.18 -0.13 -1.62
C ALA A 229 -15.00 -0.65 -2.44
#